data_14b8c0d2356427d1d5163f77d01ed9bf
#
_entry.id   14b8c0d2356427d1d5163f77d01ed9bf
#
_cell.length_a   1.000
_cell.length_b   1.000
_cell.length_c   1.000
_cell.angle_alpha   90.00
_cell.angle_beta   90.00
_cell.angle_gamma   90.00
#
_symmetry.space_group_name_H-M   'P 1'
#
loop_
_entity.id
_entity.type
_entity.pdbx_description
1 polymer ?
#
loop_
_entity_poly.entity_id
_entity_poly.type
_entity_poly.pdbx_seq_one_letter_code
_entity_poly.pdbx_strand_id
1 'polypeptide(L)'
;EIFFKSLKKISLKKPIVLIVSKKLLISQMKKFGFNFKINLVDKNQINLNLLSKNKINVINVNFNFSKPFDSITSKSNYYIKECFRIALKLLKDNKCAGLINGPISKKHFLKRKFLGITEYLANKTNRNNKVAMLIYNNKLSVSTITTHLPLKEVYKNLSKKKIINNVKLINKFYKTKFKKKPKIAITGLNPHCESNYKISEENNIIKPAIKYLIKKRFKVKGPFAADTIFMKEQSKQYNVIIGMYHDQALTPIKTLFSFDAINITLGLPFIRISPDHGPNESMVGKNTSNPQSLIQALKFLNK
;
A
#
# COMPACT_ATOMS: atom_id res chain seq x y z
N GLU A 1 0.09 -7.15 -17.60
CA GLU A 1 -0.88 -6.22 -18.22
C GLU A 1 -0.75 -4.81 -17.65
N ILE A 2 -1.13 -4.56 -16.38
CA ILE A 2 -1.10 -3.22 -15.78
C ILE A 2 0.28 -2.56 -15.83
N PHE A 3 1.37 -3.34 -15.69
CA PHE A 3 2.74 -2.84 -15.77
C PHE A 3 3.07 -2.29 -17.16
N PHE A 4 2.78 -3.03 -18.22
CA PHE A 4 3.03 -2.59 -19.59
C PHE A 4 2.19 -1.37 -19.96
N LYS A 5 0.90 -1.37 -19.59
CA LYS A 5 0.02 -0.21 -19.78
C LYS A 5 0.52 1.03 -19.04
N SER A 6 1.07 0.84 -17.83
CA SER A 6 1.65 1.94 -17.07
C SER A 6 2.86 2.54 -17.76
N LEU A 7 3.78 1.70 -18.24
CA LEU A 7 4.98 2.17 -18.94
C LEU A 7 4.68 2.96 -20.21
N LYS A 8 3.61 2.63 -20.94
CA LYS A 8 3.16 3.42 -22.11
C LYS A 8 2.66 4.81 -21.73
N LYS A 9 2.22 5.03 -20.48
CA LYS A 9 1.55 6.27 -20.04
C LYS A 9 2.42 7.18 -19.17
N ILE A 10 3.65 6.78 -18.84
CA ILE A 10 4.53 7.57 -17.99
C ILE A 10 5.95 7.61 -18.53
N SER A 11 6.59 8.78 -18.37
CA SER A 11 8.04 8.92 -18.49
C SER A 11 8.68 8.78 -17.12
N LEU A 12 9.75 8.00 -17.03
CA LEU A 12 10.46 7.71 -15.79
C LEU A 12 11.75 8.50 -15.70
N LYS A 13 11.91 9.26 -14.64
CA LYS A 13 13.17 9.97 -14.32
C LYS A 13 14.22 9.03 -13.75
N LYS A 14 13.77 7.99 -13.02
CA LYS A 14 14.62 6.99 -12.37
C LYS A 14 14.38 5.62 -13.00
N PRO A 15 15.41 4.80 -13.19
CA PRO A 15 15.24 3.45 -13.73
C PRO A 15 14.40 2.58 -12.78
N ILE A 16 13.59 1.69 -13.36
CA ILE A 16 12.87 0.65 -12.63
C ILE A 16 13.64 -0.65 -12.78
N VAL A 17 13.78 -1.40 -11.68
CA VAL A 17 14.27 -2.79 -11.69
C VAL A 17 13.08 -3.71 -11.43
N LEU A 18 12.75 -4.54 -12.40
CA LEU A 18 11.66 -5.51 -12.33
C LEU A 18 12.24 -6.89 -11.95
N ILE A 19 11.80 -7.43 -10.83
CA ILE A 19 12.20 -8.77 -10.38
C ILE A 19 11.13 -9.75 -10.83
N VAL A 20 11.41 -10.52 -11.86
CA VAL A 20 10.40 -11.35 -12.55
C VAL A 20 11.04 -12.45 -13.38
N SER A 21 10.27 -13.47 -13.78
CA SER A 21 10.70 -14.42 -14.80
C SER A 21 10.75 -13.73 -16.17
N LYS A 22 11.96 -13.63 -16.76
CA LYS A 22 12.16 -13.08 -18.11
C LYS A 22 11.32 -13.81 -19.15
N LYS A 23 11.31 -15.16 -19.09
CA LYS A 23 10.54 -16.00 -20.05
C LYS A 23 9.04 -15.66 -19.96
N LEU A 24 8.48 -15.57 -18.75
CA LEU A 24 7.08 -15.24 -18.55
C LEU A 24 6.77 -13.80 -18.99
N LEU A 25 7.65 -12.83 -18.66
CA LEU A 25 7.50 -11.43 -19.06
C LEU A 25 7.41 -11.29 -20.59
N ILE A 26 8.33 -11.94 -21.33
CA ILE A 26 8.34 -11.93 -22.80
C ILE A 26 7.08 -12.57 -23.36
N SER A 27 6.66 -13.72 -22.81
CA SER A 27 5.45 -14.42 -23.25
C SER A 27 4.19 -13.56 -23.05
N GLN A 28 4.09 -12.84 -21.91
CA GLN A 28 3.00 -11.92 -21.64
C GLN A 28 3.04 -10.66 -22.52
N MET A 29 4.22 -10.12 -22.80
CA MET A 29 4.39 -9.02 -23.77
C MET A 29 3.88 -9.41 -25.15
N LYS A 30 4.32 -10.59 -25.65
CA LYS A 30 3.89 -11.11 -26.96
C LYS A 30 2.38 -11.29 -27.04
N LYS A 31 1.76 -11.86 -25.99
CA LYS A 31 0.29 -12.08 -25.94
C LYS A 31 -0.52 -10.80 -26.08
N PHE A 32 0.00 -9.67 -25.60
CA PHE A 32 -0.71 -8.38 -25.62
C PHE A 32 -0.14 -7.38 -26.64
N GLY A 33 0.76 -7.79 -27.52
CA GLY A 33 1.34 -6.92 -28.54
C GLY A 33 2.21 -5.79 -28.00
N PHE A 34 2.83 -5.97 -26.82
CA PHE A 34 3.80 -5.03 -26.30
C PHE A 34 5.22 -5.36 -26.78
N ASN A 35 5.99 -4.33 -27.13
CA ASN A 35 7.38 -4.49 -27.56
C ASN A 35 8.29 -3.56 -26.74
N PHE A 36 8.69 -4.00 -25.55
CA PHE A 36 9.67 -3.29 -24.73
C PHE A 36 11.03 -3.98 -24.78
N LYS A 37 12.10 -3.21 -24.97
CA LYS A 37 13.48 -3.73 -24.85
C LYS A 37 13.77 -4.09 -23.39
N ILE A 38 14.47 -5.21 -23.18
CA ILE A 38 14.85 -5.71 -21.86
C ILE A 38 16.35 -5.53 -21.67
N ASN A 39 16.77 -5.06 -20.51
CA ASN A 39 18.13 -5.05 -20.00
C ASN A 39 18.24 -6.05 -18.85
N LEU A 40 19.06 -7.10 -18.99
CA LEU A 40 19.27 -8.05 -17.89
C LEU A 40 20.23 -7.49 -16.87
N VAL A 41 19.88 -7.62 -15.60
CA VAL A 41 20.65 -7.14 -14.47
C VAL A 41 21.05 -8.32 -13.60
N ASP A 42 22.33 -8.43 -13.29
CA ASP A 42 22.82 -9.45 -12.37
C ASP A 42 22.30 -9.18 -10.94
N LYS A 43 21.67 -10.18 -10.35
CA LYS A 43 21.15 -10.12 -8.98
C LYS A 43 22.24 -10.01 -7.91
N ASN A 44 23.47 -10.42 -8.21
CA ASN A 44 24.59 -10.45 -7.28
C ASN A 44 25.39 -9.14 -7.30
N GLN A 45 25.53 -8.53 -8.49
CA GLN A 45 26.30 -7.31 -8.69
C GLN A 45 25.49 -6.25 -9.43
N ILE A 46 24.54 -5.61 -8.71
CA ILE A 46 23.78 -4.53 -9.33
C ILE A 46 24.65 -3.28 -9.40
N ASN A 47 25.06 -2.97 -10.62
CA ASN A 47 25.69 -1.69 -10.94
C ASN A 47 24.58 -0.70 -11.37
N LEU A 48 24.36 0.33 -10.55
CA LEU A 48 23.33 1.34 -10.78
C LEU A 48 23.58 2.15 -12.08
N ASN A 49 24.84 2.30 -12.47
CA ASN A 49 25.22 3.03 -13.69
C ASN A 49 24.86 2.27 -14.97
N LEU A 50 24.69 0.95 -14.91
CA LEU A 50 24.28 0.12 -16.04
C LEU A 50 22.76 -0.01 -16.17
N LEU A 51 21.98 0.62 -15.31
CA LEU A 51 20.53 0.62 -15.40
C LEU A 51 20.05 1.54 -16.51
N SER A 52 19.31 0.98 -17.43
CA SER A 52 18.71 1.73 -18.54
C SER A 52 17.46 2.48 -18.10
N LYS A 53 17.29 3.72 -18.54
CA LYS A 53 16.04 4.48 -18.39
C LYS A 53 15.00 4.13 -19.46
N ASN A 54 15.46 3.63 -20.62
CA ASN A 54 14.64 3.37 -21.80
C ASN A 54 14.32 1.85 -22.03
N LYS A 55 14.88 0.99 -21.19
CA LYS A 55 14.64 -0.45 -21.23
C LYS A 55 14.07 -0.92 -19.90
N ILE A 56 13.38 -2.05 -19.88
CA ILE A 56 12.97 -2.70 -18.65
C ILE A 56 14.18 -3.42 -18.06
N ASN A 57 14.74 -2.93 -16.96
CA ASN A 57 15.81 -3.63 -16.25
C ASN A 57 15.21 -4.83 -15.50
N VAL A 58 15.65 -6.02 -15.81
CA VAL A 58 15.08 -7.28 -15.29
C VAL A 58 16.12 -8.05 -14.50
N ILE A 59 15.83 -8.32 -13.24
CA ILE A 59 16.47 -9.38 -12.47
C ILE A 59 15.64 -10.65 -12.70
N ASN A 60 16.23 -11.62 -13.36
CA ASN A 60 15.53 -12.85 -13.69
C ASN A 60 15.40 -13.78 -12.47
N VAL A 61 14.18 -14.21 -12.21
CA VAL A 61 13.85 -15.30 -11.28
C VAL A 61 13.13 -16.37 -12.07
N ASN A 62 13.68 -17.56 -12.11
CA ASN A 62 13.10 -18.66 -12.91
C ASN A 62 11.72 -19.06 -12.37
N PHE A 63 10.79 -19.24 -13.28
CA PHE A 63 9.45 -19.76 -13.02
C PHE A 63 8.98 -20.62 -14.19
N ASN A 64 8.56 -21.82 -13.89
CA ASN A 64 7.99 -22.73 -14.88
C ASN A 64 6.48 -22.46 -15.00
N PHE A 65 6.02 -22.24 -16.21
CA PHE A 65 4.62 -21.95 -16.54
C PHE A 65 4.24 -22.67 -17.85
N SER A 66 2.97 -22.99 -18.02
CA SER A 66 2.42 -23.59 -19.24
C SER A 66 1.83 -22.54 -20.18
N LYS A 67 1.16 -21.52 -19.62
CA LYS A 67 0.52 -20.45 -20.38
C LYS A 67 0.93 -19.08 -19.85
N PRO A 68 0.99 -18.02 -20.69
CA PRO A 68 1.33 -16.66 -20.26
C PRO A 68 0.43 -16.12 -19.13
N PHE A 69 -0.82 -16.52 -19.14
CA PHE A 69 -1.84 -16.23 -18.15
C PHE A 69 -2.51 -17.53 -17.75
N ASP A 70 -2.13 -18.04 -16.63
CA ASP A 70 -2.65 -19.27 -16.05
C ASP A 70 -3.39 -18.98 -14.74
N SER A 71 -4.13 -19.95 -14.23
CA SER A 71 -4.83 -19.85 -12.95
C SER A 71 -3.85 -19.59 -11.79
N ILE A 72 -4.28 -18.80 -10.83
CA ILE A 72 -3.48 -18.51 -9.66
C ILE A 72 -3.45 -19.73 -8.73
N THR A 73 -2.26 -20.29 -8.51
CA THR A 73 -2.07 -21.47 -7.68
C THR A 73 -0.89 -21.32 -6.72
N SER A 74 -0.75 -22.27 -5.79
CA SER A 74 0.40 -22.31 -4.87
C SER A 74 1.74 -22.64 -5.55
N LYS A 75 1.75 -23.08 -6.81
CA LYS A 75 2.98 -23.34 -7.59
C LYS A 75 3.89 -22.11 -7.69
N SER A 76 3.31 -20.89 -7.67
CA SER A 76 4.06 -19.64 -7.72
C SER A 76 4.67 -19.21 -6.36
N ASN A 77 4.41 -19.91 -5.26
CA ASN A 77 4.82 -19.47 -3.93
C ASN A 77 6.34 -19.34 -3.76
N TYR A 78 7.11 -20.30 -4.27
CA TYR A 78 8.57 -20.25 -4.21
C TYR A 78 9.10 -19.04 -5.00
N TYR A 79 8.61 -18.89 -6.22
CA TYR A 79 8.94 -17.77 -7.10
C TYR A 79 8.66 -16.41 -6.45
N ILE A 80 7.47 -16.23 -5.86
CA ILE A 80 7.11 -14.98 -5.18
C ILE A 80 8.02 -14.73 -3.96
N LYS A 81 8.33 -15.76 -3.16
CA LYS A 81 9.26 -15.64 -2.02
C LYS A 81 10.65 -15.21 -2.47
N GLU A 82 11.16 -15.79 -3.56
CA GLU A 82 12.48 -15.45 -4.11
C GLU A 82 12.51 -14.02 -4.64
N CYS A 83 11.45 -13.57 -5.33
CA CYS A 83 11.30 -12.17 -5.73
C CYS A 83 11.37 -11.22 -4.51
N PHE A 84 10.66 -11.53 -3.43
CA PHE A 84 10.73 -10.71 -2.21
C PHE A 84 12.09 -10.78 -1.54
N ARG A 85 12.75 -11.94 -1.51
CA ARG A 85 14.09 -12.08 -0.93
C ARG A 85 15.10 -11.16 -1.63
N ILE A 86 15.08 -11.14 -2.96
CA ILE A 86 15.95 -10.26 -3.75
C ILE A 86 15.59 -8.81 -3.51
N ALA A 87 14.31 -8.45 -3.55
CA ALA A 87 13.86 -7.08 -3.32
C ALA A 87 14.28 -6.55 -1.94
N LEU A 88 14.11 -7.37 -0.89
CA LEU A 88 14.48 -6.99 0.48
C LEU A 88 15.99 -6.83 0.65
N LYS A 89 16.81 -7.65 -0.03
CA LYS A 89 18.27 -7.48 -0.07
C LYS A 89 18.66 -6.12 -0.66
N LEU A 90 18.10 -5.78 -1.83
CA LEU A 90 18.36 -4.49 -2.50
C LEU A 90 17.96 -3.28 -1.66
N LEU A 91 16.84 -3.38 -0.95
CA LEU A 91 16.36 -2.32 -0.07
C LEU A 91 17.23 -2.17 1.18
N LYS A 92 17.73 -3.28 1.73
CA LYS A 92 18.68 -3.27 2.86
C LYS A 92 19.99 -2.59 2.48
N ASP A 93 20.47 -2.82 1.27
CA ASP A 93 21.69 -2.24 0.73
C ASP A 93 21.51 -0.78 0.23
N ASN A 94 20.35 -0.16 0.50
CA ASN A 94 19.98 1.21 0.07
C ASN A 94 20.11 1.47 -1.45
N LYS A 95 20.04 0.42 -2.27
CA LYS A 95 20.14 0.52 -3.74
C LYS A 95 18.84 0.96 -4.43
N CYS A 96 17.74 1.01 -3.68
CA CYS A 96 16.41 1.35 -4.22
C CYS A 96 15.68 2.37 -3.36
N ALA A 97 14.95 3.29 -4.01
CA ALA A 97 14.12 4.29 -3.32
C ALA A 97 12.88 3.71 -2.62
N GLY A 98 12.47 2.49 -3.01
CA GLY A 98 11.32 1.81 -2.43
C GLY A 98 10.93 0.56 -3.21
N LEU A 99 9.91 -0.12 -2.73
CA LEU A 99 9.34 -1.34 -3.30
C LEU A 99 7.91 -1.08 -3.78
N ILE A 100 7.62 -1.40 -5.02
CA ILE A 100 6.26 -1.57 -5.52
C ILE A 100 6.03 -3.05 -5.77
N ASN A 101 5.08 -3.67 -5.07
CA ASN A 101 4.66 -5.02 -5.40
C ASN A 101 3.29 -4.99 -6.08
N GLY A 102 3.13 -5.82 -7.10
CA GLY A 102 1.84 -6.08 -7.74
C GLY A 102 0.87 -6.83 -6.82
N PRO A 103 -0.38 -6.99 -7.25
CA PRO A 103 -1.37 -7.79 -6.54
C PRO A 103 -0.91 -9.24 -6.36
N ILE A 104 -1.10 -9.80 -5.16
CA ILE A 104 -0.73 -11.17 -4.82
C ILE A 104 -1.92 -11.85 -4.15
N SER A 105 -2.25 -13.06 -4.59
CA SER A 105 -3.32 -13.85 -3.98
C SER A 105 -2.94 -14.25 -2.54
N LYS A 106 -3.66 -13.68 -1.58
CA LYS A 106 -3.46 -13.98 -0.16
C LYS A 106 -3.76 -15.46 0.15
N LYS A 107 -4.81 -16.03 -0.47
CA LYS A 107 -5.23 -17.42 -0.30
C LYS A 107 -4.09 -18.39 -0.60
N HIS A 108 -3.41 -18.21 -1.74
CA HIS A 108 -2.39 -19.13 -2.22
C HIS A 108 -1.00 -18.85 -1.60
N PHE A 109 -0.61 -17.59 -1.49
CA PHE A 109 0.74 -17.22 -1.04
C PHE A 109 0.90 -17.23 0.48
N LEU A 110 -0.04 -16.64 1.22
CA LEU A 110 0.11 -16.45 2.67
C LEU A 110 -0.36 -17.66 3.49
N LYS A 111 -1.16 -18.56 2.90
CA LYS A 111 -1.66 -19.81 3.54
C LYS A 111 -2.21 -19.57 4.98
N ARG A 112 -2.94 -18.47 5.19
CA ARG A 112 -3.48 -18.02 6.50
C ARG A 112 -2.44 -17.68 7.57
N LYS A 113 -1.12 -17.72 7.27
CA LYS A 113 -0.08 -17.35 8.25
C LYS A 113 0.02 -15.86 8.52
N PHE A 114 -0.41 -15.04 7.57
CA PHE A 114 -0.44 -13.58 7.65
C PHE A 114 -1.75 -13.06 7.09
N LEU A 115 -2.28 -11.97 7.67
CA LEU A 115 -3.51 -11.32 7.19
C LEU A 115 -3.32 -10.66 5.82
N GLY A 116 -2.10 -10.22 5.50
CA GLY A 116 -1.77 -9.59 4.23
C GLY A 116 -0.27 -9.51 3.97
N ILE A 117 0.09 -8.94 2.83
CA ILE A 117 1.50 -8.71 2.45
C ILE A 117 2.16 -7.69 3.39
N THR A 118 1.39 -6.77 3.95
CA THR A 118 1.86 -5.81 4.96
C THR A 118 2.44 -6.53 6.17
N GLU A 119 1.70 -7.48 6.75
CA GLU A 119 2.12 -8.26 7.92
C GLU A 119 3.28 -9.21 7.57
N TYR A 120 3.26 -9.80 6.37
CA TYR A 120 4.37 -10.60 5.87
C TYR A 120 5.67 -9.80 5.80
N LEU A 121 5.65 -8.60 5.21
CA LEU A 121 6.83 -7.74 5.12
C LEU A 121 7.26 -7.18 6.49
N ALA A 122 6.30 -6.85 7.36
CA ALA A 122 6.59 -6.45 8.73
C ALA A 122 7.33 -7.54 9.50
N ASN A 123 6.92 -8.79 9.34
CA ASN A 123 7.60 -9.94 9.94
C ASN A 123 9.02 -10.10 9.38
N LYS A 124 9.19 -10.04 8.04
CA LYS A 124 10.50 -10.16 7.38
C LYS A 124 11.48 -9.04 7.72
N THR A 125 11.01 -7.93 8.27
CA THR A 125 11.81 -6.76 8.64
C THR A 125 11.84 -6.48 10.15
N ASN A 126 11.38 -7.42 10.97
CA ASN A 126 11.29 -7.28 12.44
C ASN A 126 10.47 -6.03 12.86
N ARG A 127 9.38 -5.76 12.15
CA ARG A 127 8.46 -4.63 12.39
C ARG A 127 7.05 -5.08 12.75
N ASN A 128 6.88 -6.28 13.31
CA ASN A 128 5.58 -6.77 13.74
C ASN A 128 4.87 -5.76 14.64
N ASN A 129 3.58 -5.51 14.38
CA ASN A 129 2.74 -4.55 15.10
C ASN A 129 3.23 -3.08 15.10
N LYS A 130 4.23 -2.74 14.27
CA LYS A 130 4.81 -1.39 14.14
C LYS A 130 4.55 -0.79 12.76
N VAL A 131 3.55 -1.26 12.06
CA VAL A 131 3.16 -0.81 10.72
C VAL A 131 1.75 -0.27 10.71
N ALA A 132 1.45 0.59 9.75
CA ALA A 132 0.12 1.11 9.50
C ALA A 132 -0.12 1.21 7.99
N MET A 133 -1.38 1.12 7.57
CA MET A 133 -1.81 1.31 6.19
C MET A 133 -2.19 2.77 5.97
N LEU A 134 -1.67 3.38 4.92
CA LEU A 134 -2.08 4.69 4.43
C LEU A 134 -2.52 4.56 2.98
N ILE A 135 -3.79 4.77 2.72
CA ILE A 135 -4.30 4.94 1.36
C ILE A 135 -4.05 6.40 1.00
N TYR A 136 -3.07 6.60 0.15
CA TYR A 136 -2.59 7.94 -0.21
C TYR A 136 -3.20 8.40 -1.53
N ASN A 137 -3.78 9.57 -1.50
CA ASN A 137 -4.08 10.41 -2.64
C ASN A 137 -3.54 11.82 -2.34
N ASN A 138 -3.16 12.59 -3.36
CA ASN A 138 -2.56 13.92 -3.17
C ASN A 138 -3.53 14.95 -2.57
N LYS A 139 -4.85 14.76 -2.74
CA LYS A 139 -5.90 15.64 -2.21
C LYS A 139 -6.27 15.25 -0.78
N LEU A 140 -6.52 13.98 -0.52
CA LEU A 140 -6.91 13.44 0.77
C LEU A 140 -6.37 12.02 0.91
N SER A 141 -5.75 11.70 2.04
CA SER A 141 -5.35 10.34 2.38
C SER A 141 -6.22 9.79 3.51
N VAL A 142 -6.32 8.47 3.60
CA VAL A 142 -6.98 7.83 4.74
C VAL A 142 -6.13 6.73 5.35
N SER A 143 -6.36 6.47 6.63
CA SER A 143 -5.78 5.33 7.36
C SER A 143 -6.83 4.69 8.23
N THR A 144 -6.64 3.43 8.61
CA THR A 144 -7.56 2.70 9.49
C THR A 144 -6.81 2.14 10.68
N ILE A 145 -7.46 2.16 11.85
CA ILE A 145 -6.87 1.59 13.07
C ILE A 145 -6.95 0.06 13.06
N THR A 146 -8.09 -0.46 12.61
CA THR A 146 -8.25 -1.90 12.35
C THR A 146 -8.44 -2.10 10.84
N THR A 147 -7.86 -3.18 10.31
CA THR A 147 -7.94 -3.51 8.88
C THR A 147 -8.83 -4.75 8.70
N HIS A 148 -8.38 -5.82 8.18
CA HIS A 148 -9.12 -7.00 7.75
C HIS A 148 -9.74 -7.82 8.90
N LEU A 149 -10.46 -7.18 9.82
CA LEU A 149 -11.19 -7.83 10.91
C LEU A 149 -12.69 -7.88 10.61
N PRO A 150 -13.40 -8.94 11.03
CA PRO A 150 -14.85 -8.91 11.09
C PRO A 150 -15.33 -7.74 11.96
N LEU A 151 -16.46 -7.11 11.61
CA LEU A 151 -16.94 -5.92 12.30
C LEU A 151 -17.12 -6.13 13.81
N LYS A 152 -17.63 -7.32 14.22
CA LYS A 152 -17.77 -7.73 15.62
C LYS A 152 -16.47 -7.77 16.44
N GLU A 153 -15.32 -7.78 15.78
CA GLU A 153 -14.01 -7.81 16.43
C GLU A 153 -13.36 -6.43 16.48
N VAL A 154 -13.94 -5.42 15.83
CA VAL A 154 -13.35 -4.07 15.72
C VAL A 154 -13.17 -3.44 17.09
N TYR A 155 -14.23 -3.35 17.90
CA TYR A 155 -14.19 -2.69 19.20
C TYR A 155 -13.21 -3.34 20.18
N LYS A 156 -13.11 -4.68 20.18
CA LYS A 156 -12.14 -5.43 20.99
C LYS A 156 -10.69 -5.14 20.62
N ASN A 157 -10.47 -4.77 19.36
CA ASN A 157 -9.14 -4.52 18.80
C ASN A 157 -8.76 -3.04 18.75
N LEU A 158 -9.63 -2.13 19.21
CA LEU A 158 -9.29 -0.74 19.40
C LEU A 158 -8.49 -0.53 20.68
N SER A 159 -7.53 0.38 20.63
CA SER A 159 -6.84 0.86 21.83
C SER A 159 -6.22 2.24 21.60
N LYS A 160 -6.10 3.02 22.67
CA LYS A 160 -5.38 4.30 22.70
C LYS A 160 -3.98 4.17 22.10
N LYS A 161 -3.25 3.08 22.40
CA LYS A 161 -1.90 2.81 21.88
C LYS A 161 -1.87 2.68 20.37
N LYS A 162 -2.83 1.96 19.77
CA LYS A 162 -2.93 1.79 18.30
C LYS A 162 -3.19 3.11 17.61
N ILE A 163 -4.12 3.93 18.12
CA ILE A 163 -4.42 5.27 17.57
C ILE A 163 -3.17 6.16 17.61
N ILE A 164 -2.52 6.23 18.76
CA ILE A 164 -1.31 7.04 18.95
C ILE A 164 -0.20 6.60 18.00
N ASN A 165 0.03 5.29 17.87
CA ASN A 165 1.07 4.76 16.99
C ASN A 165 0.77 5.05 15.51
N ASN A 166 -0.48 4.90 15.08
CA ASN A 166 -0.91 5.21 13.71
C ASN A 166 -0.62 6.68 13.37
N VAL A 167 -1.04 7.62 14.23
CA VAL A 167 -0.76 9.06 14.06
C VAL A 167 0.74 9.36 14.02
N LYS A 168 1.53 8.74 14.90
CA LYS A 168 3.00 8.91 14.90
C LYS A 168 3.62 8.45 13.57
N LEU A 169 3.20 7.32 13.02
CA LEU A 169 3.69 6.79 11.75
C LEU A 169 3.32 7.72 10.59
N ILE A 170 2.07 8.17 10.53
CA ILE A 170 1.60 9.13 9.53
C ILE A 170 2.40 10.43 9.61
N ASN A 171 2.54 11.00 10.80
CA ASN A 171 3.29 12.24 11.00
C ASN A 171 4.77 12.10 10.61
N LYS A 172 5.43 10.97 10.97
CA LYS A 172 6.80 10.67 10.55
C LYS A 172 6.90 10.63 9.02
N PHE A 173 6.00 9.91 8.36
CA PHE A 173 5.97 9.80 6.91
C PHE A 173 5.82 11.15 6.23
N TYR A 174 4.84 11.97 6.66
CA TYR A 174 4.62 13.30 6.07
C TYR A 174 5.80 14.24 6.29
N LYS A 175 6.43 14.22 7.48
CA LYS A 175 7.63 15.00 7.74
C LYS A 175 8.80 14.57 6.87
N THR A 176 9.03 13.26 6.71
CA THR A 176 10.15 12.74 5.93
C THR A 176 9.95 12.97 4.43
N LYS A 177 8.76 12.61 3.90
CA LYS A 177 8.51 12.65 2.45
C LYS A 177 8.11 14.04 1.94
N PHE A 178 7.31 14.80 2.72
CA PHE A 178 6.73 16.07 2.26
C PHE A 178 7.24 17.29 3.05
N LYS A 179 8.12 17.11 4.02
CA LYS A 179 8.68 18.18 4.88
C LYS A 179 7.60 19.01 5.62
N LYS A 180 6.43 18.44 5.88
CA LYS A 180 5.31 19.12 6.54
C LYS A 180 4.67 18.28 7.64
N LYS A 181 4.06 18.93 8.65
CA LYS A 181 3.23 18.29 9.66
C LYS A 181 1.79 18.13 9.10
N PRO A 182 1.23 16.91 8.98
CA PRO A 182 -0.11 16.72 8.46
C PRO A 182 -1.17 17.22 9.45
N LYS A 183 -2.28 17.78 8.93
CA LYS A 183 -3.53 17.97 9.67
C LYS A 183 -4.31 16.68 9.61
N ILE A 184 -4.63 16.09 10.75
CA ILE A 184 -5.24 14.76 10.86
C ILE A 184 -6.60 14.88 11.53
N ALA A 185 -7.63 14.34 10.89
CA ALA A 185 -8.93 14.11 11.51
C ALA A 185 -9.03 12.65 11.98
N ILE A 186 -9.63 12.43 13.14
CA ILE A 186 -9.91 11.09 13.67
C ILE A 186 -11.42 10.94 13.78
N THR A 187 -12.00 9.86 13.24
CA THR A 187 -13.43 9.59 13.36
C THR A 187 -13.75 8.96 14.72
N GLY A 188 -15.01 9.00 15.13
CA GLY A 188 -15.54 8.08 16.13
C GLY A 188 -15.67 6.66 15.58
N LEU A 189 -16.00 5.71 16.43
CA LEU A 189 -16.41 4.36 16.05
C LEU A 189 -17.91 4.32 15.78
N ASN A 190 -18.69 4.92 16.69
CA ASN A 190 -20.14 4.90 16.71
C ASN A 190 -20.73 6.06 15.90
N PRO A 191 -22.00 5.96 15.44
CA PRO A 191 -22.71 7.05 14.78
C PRO A 191 -22.67 8.34 15.61
N HIS A 192 -22.48 9.46 14.94
CA HIS A 192 -22.39 10.81 15.54
C HIS A 192 -21.33 10.99 16.64
N CYS A 193 -20.43 10.01 16.82
CA CYS A 193 -19.43 9.95 17.91
C CYS A 193 -20.06 9.88 19.31
N GLU A 194 -21.28 9.35 19.39
CA GLU A 194 -22.07 9.23 20.60
C GLU A 194 -22.53 7.80 20.83
N SER A 195 -22.78 7.47 22.07
CA SER A 195 -23.37 6.22 22.48
C SER A 195 -24.22 6.49 23.72
N ASN A 196 -25.45 6.03 23.70
CA ASN A 196 -26.36 6.06 24.88
C ASN A 196 -25.91 5.06 25.97
N TYR A 197 -24.86 4.29 25.73
CA TYR A 197 -24.31 3.36 26.70
C TYR A 197 -23.31 4.03 27.64
N LYS A 198 -23.28 3.59 28.91
CA LYS A 198 -22.31 4.09 29.91
C LYS A 198 -20.85 3.94 29.47
N ILE A 199 -20.55 2.91 28.68
CA ILE A 199 -19.22 2.65 28.12
C ILE A 199 -19.25 3.00 26.63
N SER A 200 -18.38 3.93 26.23
CA SER A 200 -18.26 4.41 24.86
C SER A 200 -16.77 4.38 24.45
N GLU A 201 -16.49 3.81 23.29
CA GLU A 201 -15.14 3.80 22.73
C GLU A 201 -14.61 5.21 22.51
N GLU A 202 -15.51 6.15 22.21
CA GLU A 202 -15.17 7.58 22.09
C GLU A 202 -14.60 8.11 23.39
N ASN A 203 -15.30 7.90 24.50
CA ASN A 203 -14.92 8.45 25.81
C ASN A 203 -13.71 7.71 26.41
N ASN A 204 -13.65 6.38 26.27
CA ASN A 204 -12.66 5.56 26.95
C ASN A 204 -11.36 5.36 26.16
N ILE A 205 -11.41 5.47 24.82
CA ILE A 205 -10.26 5.16 23.94
C ILE A 205 -9.90 6.35 23.05
N ILE A 206 -10.88 6.89 22.28
CA ILE A 206 -10.58 7.81 21.17
C ILE A 206 -10.27 9.21 21.70
N LYS A 207 -11.14 9.81 22.51
CA LYS A 207 -10.92 11.14 23.12
C LYS A 207 -9.63 11.18 23.96
N PRO A 208 -9.33 10.19 24.83
CA PRO A 208 -8.06 10.14 25.55
C PRO A 208 -6.81 10.03 24.65
N ALA A 209 -6.91 9.31 23.49
CA ALA A 209 -5.83 9.26 22.52
C ALA A 209 -5.61 10.63 21.87
N ILE A 210 -6.68 11.30 21.45
CA ILE A 210 -6.64 12.64 20.84
C ILE A 210 -6.05 13.66 21.82
N LYS A 211 -6.55 13.69 23.07
CA LYS A 211 -6.04 14.59 24.13
C LYS A 211 -4.53 14.41 24.35
N TYR A 212 -4.06 13.15 24.40
CA TYR A 212 -2.63 12.86 24.50
C TYR A 212 -1.84 13.39 23.29
N LEU A 213 -2.35 13.20 22.07
CA LEU A 213 -1.68 13.62 20.84
C LEU A 213 -1.61 15.16 20.74
N ILE A 214 -2.66 15.87 21.13
CA ILE A 214 -2.69 17.35 21.19
C ILE A 214 -1.64 17.84 22.19
N LYS A 215 -1.58 17.26 23.40
CA LYS A 215 -0.54 17.58 24.41
C LYS A 215 0.88 17.36 23.88
N LYS A 216 1.07 16.37 22.96
CA LYS A 216 2.34 16.12 22.27
C LYS A 216 2.52 16.95 20.98
N ARG A 217 1.73 18.00 20.76
CA ARG A 217 1.80 18.97 19.63
C ARG A 217 1.62 18.34 18.24
N PHE A 218 0.85 17.26 18.14
CA PHE A 218 0.37 16.77 16.85
C PHE A 218 -0.84 17.61 16.39
N LYS A 219 -0.96 17.87 15.08
CA LYS A 219 -2.10 18.57 14.49
C LYS A 219 -3.26 17.60 14.27
N VAL A 220 -3.94 17.23 15.35
CA VAL A 220 -5.04 16.25 15.35
C VAL A 220 -6.30 16.91 15.86
N LYS A 221 -7.45 16.59 15.25
CA LYS A 221 -8.79 16.97 15.70
C LYS A 221 -9.74 15.76 15.66
N GLY A 222 -10.80 15.79 16.44
CA GLY A 222 -11.83 14.74 16.53
C GLY A 222 -12.29 14.46 17.98
N PRO A 223 -13.08 13.41 18.22
CA PRO A 223 -13.61 12.55 17.17
C PRO A 223 -14.65 13.27 16.31
N PHE A 224 -14.71 12.90 15.02
CA PHE A 224 -15.69 13.39 14.07
C PHE A 224 -16.63 12.26 13.67
N ALA A 225 -17.88 12.60 13.41
CA ALA A 225 -18.84 11.69 12.81
C ALA A 225 -18.35 11.26 11.40
N ALA A 226 -18.39 9.95 11.13
CA ALA A 226 -17.82 9.40 9.91
C ALA A 226 -18.62 9.75 8.65
N ASP A 227 -19.92 9.95 8.79
CA ASP A 227 -20.83 10.34 7.70
C ASP A 227 -20.60 11.76 7.17
N THR A 228 -20.12 12.67 8.02
CA THR A 228 -19.96 14.09 7.67
C THR A 228 -18.53 14.51 7.38
N ILE A 229 -17.52 13.88 8.01
CA ILE A 229 -16.11 14.29 7.86
C ILE A 229 -15.59 14.19 6.41
N PHE A 230 -16.17 13.31 5.59
CA PHE A 230 -15.82 13.14 4.19
C PHE A 230 -16.53 14.13 3.26
N MET A 231 -17.49 14.92 3.75
CA MET A 231 -18.08 16.00 2.96
C MET A 231 -17.00 16.97 2.50
N LYS A 232 -17.14 17.49 1.28
CA LYS A 232 -16.13 18.29 0.58
C LYS A 232 -15.53 19.41 1.44
N GLU A 233 -16.39 20.19 2.12
CA GLU A 233 -15.94 21.35 2.91
C GLU A 233 -15.21 20.94 4.19
N GLN A 234 -15.58 19.81 4.78
CA GLN A 234 -14.93 19.28 5.97
C GLN A 234 -13.57 18.63 5.61
N SER A 235 -13.58 17.75 4.63
CA SER A 235 -12.41 16.94 4.26
C SER A 235 -11.24 17.78 3.73
N LYS A 236 -11.49 18.89 3.03
CA LYS A 236 -10.45 19.83 2.54
C LYS A 236 -9.55 20.39 3.63
N GLN A 237 -10.02 20.43 4.88
CA GLN A 237 -9.26 20.98 6.01
C GLN A 237 -8.14 20.04 6.47
N TYR A 238 -8.16 18.78 6.04
CA TYR A 238 -7.28 17.74 6.53
C TYR A 238 -6.44 17.12 5.40
N ASN A 239 -5.26 16.64 5.79
CA ASN A 239 -4.42 15.86 4.90
C ASN A 239 -4.73 14.37 5.02
N VAL A 240 -5.16 13.91 6.20
CA VAL A 240 -5.45 12.52 6.50
C VAL A 240 -6.69 12.41 7.38
N ILE A 241 -7.59 11.51 7.04
CA ILE A 241 -8.69 11.07 7.90
C ILE A 241 -8.38 9.66 8.39
N ILE A 242 -8.48 9.44 9.70
CA ILE A 242 -8.25 8.12 10.32
C ILE A 242 -9.60 7.55 10.75
N GLY A 243 -9.98 6.44 10.11
CA GLY A 243 -11.16 5.66 10.51
C GLY A 243 -10.81 4.57 11.52
N MET A 244 -11.79 4.13 12.29
CA MET A 244 -11.60 3.07 13.28
C MET A 244 -11.56 1.69 12.65
N TYR A 245 -12.24 1.49 11.52
CA TYR A 245 -12.26 0.23 10.78
C TYR A 245 -12.19 0.45 9.26
N HIS A 246 -12.00 -0.65 8.54
CA HIS A 246 -11.68 -0.66 7.11
C HIS A 246 -12.68 0.16 6.27
N ASP A 247 -13.97 -0.21 6.29
CA ASP A 247 -14.94 0.37 5.36
C ASP A 247 -15.33 1.80 5.74
N GLN A 248 -15.18 2.20 7.01
CA GLN A 248 -15.40 3.57 7.47
C GLN A 248 -14.51 4.59 6.73
N ALA A 249 -13.34 4.18 6.31
CA ALA A 249 -12.40 5.06 5.61
C ALA A 249 -12.25 4.71 4.12
N LEU A 250 -12.25 3.40 3.77
CA LEU A 250 -11.99 3.00 2.39
C LEU A 250 -13.18 3.16 1.47
N THR A 251 -14.40 2.99 1.96
CA THR A 251 -15.60 3.25 1.15
C THR A 251 -15.65 4.70 0.66
N PRO A 252 -15.55 5.72 1.55
CA PRO A 252 -15.57 7.11 1.09
C PRO A 252 -14.42 7.45 0.14
N ILE A 253 -13.19 7.01 0.44
CA ILE A 253 -12.04 7.37 -0.40
C ILE A 253 -12.14 6.74 -1.79
N LYS A 254 -12.66 5.51 -1.90
CA LYS A 254 -12.87 4.86 -3.18
C LYS A 254 -14.01 5.49 -3.99
N THR A 255 -15.05 5.93 -3.32
CA THR A 255 -16.14 6.69 -3.97
C THR A 255 -15.61 8.03 -4.52
N LEU A 256 -14.77 8.74 -3.76
CA LEU A 256 -14.25 10.04 -4.15
C LEU A 256 -13.15 9.97 -5.23
N PHE A 257 -12.29 8.95 -5.21
CA PHE A 257 -11.08 8.92 -6.05
C PHE A 257 -10.91 7.66 -6.88
N SER A 258 -11.82 6.70 -6.82
CA SER A 258 -11.77 5.45 -7.60
C SER A 258 -10.38 4.76 -7.53
N PHE A 259 -9.70 4.63 -8.67
CA PHE A 259 -8.36 4.03 -8.77
C PHE A 259 -7.20 5.04 -8.60
N ASP A 260 -7.48 6.30 -8.28
CA ASP A 260 -6.47 7.35 -8.14
C ASP A 260 -5.86 7.41 -6.74
N ALA A 261 -5.65 6.24 -6.14
CA ALA A 261 -5.03 6.08 -4.83
C ALA A 261 -4.00 4.94 -4.83
N ILE A 262 -3.07 4.99 -3.88
CA ILE A 262 -2.06 3.96 -3.65
C ILE A 262 -2.03 3.55 -2.19
N ASN A 263 -1.74 2.28 -1.94
CA ASN A 263 -1.59 1.77 -0.58
C ASN A 263 -0.12 1.81 -0.16
N ILE A 264 0.21 2.67 0.81
CA ILE A 264 1.55 2.80 1.38
C ILE A 264 1.59 2.10 2.74
N THR A 265 2.56 1.22 2.94
CA THR A 265 2.83 0.63 4.26
C THR A 265 3.80 1.52 5.03
N LEU A 266 3.31 2.14 6.09
CA LEU A 266 4.10 2.95 7.02
C LEU A 266 4.78 2.06 8.05
N GLY A 267 5.95 2.49 8.56
CA GLY A 267 6.67 1.80 9.66
C GLY A 267 7.69 0.76 9.21
N LEU A 268 7.72 0.37 7.95
CA LEU A 268 8.81 -0.41 7.39
C LEU A 268 10.10 0.44 7.28
N PRO A 269 11.29 -0.17 7.23
CA PRO A 269 12.57 0.57 7.08
C PRO A 269 12.76 1.17 5.68
N PHE A 270 11.84 0.92 4.76
CA PHE A 270 11.81 1.45 3.39
C PHE A 270 10.38 1.83 2.99
N ILE A 271 10.22 2.57 1.91
CA ILE A 271 8.90 2.89 1.34
C ILE A 271 8.39 1.65 0.60
N ARG A 272 7.25 1.13 1.03
CA ARG A 272 6.54 0.06 0.31
C ARG A 272 5.20 0.56 -0.17
N ILE A 273 4.93 0.35 -1.45
CA ILE A 273 3.68 0.72 -2.10
C ILE A 273 3.08 -0.50 -2.79
N SER A 274 1.77 -0.60 -2.78
CA SER A 274 1.04 -1.46 -3.69
C SER A 274 -0.08 -0.67 -4.37
N PRO A 275 -0.48 -1.06 -5.59
CA PRO A 275 -1.76 -0.63 -6.14
C PRO A 275 -2.89 -0.95 -5.15
N ASP A 276 -3.90 -0.09 -5.11
CA ASP A 276 -5.04 -0.23 -4.19
C ASP A 276 -6.14 -1.13 -4.77
N HIS A 277 -5.72 -2.31 -5.27
CA HIS A 277 -6.61 -3.36 -5.76
C HIS A 277 -5.99 -4.75 -5.56
N GLY A 278 -6.83 -5.78 -5.49
CA GLY A 278 -6.42 -7.19 -5.44
C GLY A 278 -6.13 -7.79 -6.83
N PRO A 279 -5.69 -9.06 -6.89
CA PRO A 279 -5.63 -9.81 -8.13
C PRO A 279 -7.07 -10.08 -8.59
N ASN A 280 -7.50 -9.42 -9.65
CA ASN A 280 -8.80 -9.67 -10.24
C ASN A 280 -8.71 -10.84 -11.21
N GLU A 281 -9.02 -12.05 -10.73
CA GLU A 281 -8.88 -13.28 -11.51
C GLU A 281 -9.75 -13.27 -12.77
N SER A 282 -10.91 -12.59 -12.73
CA SER A 282 -11.81 -12.49 -13.87
C SER A 282 -11.25 -11.66 -15.05
N MET A 283 -10.25 -10.82 -14.79
CA MET A 283 -9.57 -9.98 -15.81
C MET A 283 -8.24 -10.56 -16.31
N VAL A 284 -7.78 -11.68 -15.75
CA VAL A 284 -6.49 -12.28 -16.12
C VAL A 284 -6.49 -12.63 -17.60
N GLY A 285 -5.51 -12.12 -18.36
CA GLY A 285 -5.35 -12.36 -19.78
C GLY A 285 -6.31 -11.63 -20.73
N LYS A 286 -7.23 -10.80 -20.21
CA LYS A 286 -8.23 -10.08 -21.03
C LYS A 286 -7.81 -8.71 -21.51
N ASN A 287 -6.70 -8.17 -21.01
CA ASN A 287 -6.21 -6.83 -21.32
C ASN A 287 -7.20 -5.67 -21.00
N THR A 288 -8.06 -5.85 -20.00
CA THR A 288 -9.10 -4.88 -19.59
C THR A 288 -8.76 -4.13 -18.28
N SER A 289 -7.69 -4.53 -17.58
CA SER A 289 -7.36 -3.97 -16.27
C SER A 289 -6.92 -2.50 -16.34
N ASN A 290 -7.35 -1.71 -15.34
CA ASN A 290 -7.01 -0.31 -15.21
C ASN A 290 -5.61 -0.15 -14.57
N PRO A 291 -4.63 0.51 -15.23
CA PRO A 291 -3.27 0.69 -14.70
C PRO A 291 -3.13 1.89 -13.75
N GLN A 292 -4.18 2.70 -13.52
CA GLN A 292 -4.08 4.01 -12.88
C GLN A 292 -3.40 3.95 -11.50
N SER A 293 -3.76 3.00 -10.65
CA SER A 293 -3.16 2.89 -9.32
C SER A 293 -1.65 2.55 -9.38
N LEU A 294 -1.22 1.72 -10.34
CA LEU A 294 0.20 1.45 -10.55
C LEU A 294 0.93 2.69 -11.13
N ILE A 295 0.30 3.43 -12.01
CA ILE A 295 0.83 4.71 -12.51
C ILE A 295 1.08 5.67 -11.35
N GLN A 296 0.13 5.82 -10.43
CA GLN A 296 0.31 6.67 -9.24
C GLN A 296 1.43 6.16 -8.33
N ALA A 297 1.55 4.85 -8.14
CA ALA A 297 2.64 4.25 -7.36
C ALA A 297 4.02 4.57 -7.97
N LEU A 298 4.15 4.41 -9.28
CA LEU A 298 5.37 4.75 -10.01
C LEU A 298 5.68 6.24 -9.95
N LYS A 299 4.70 7.11 -10.21
CA LYS A 299 4.86 8.58 -10.08
C LYS A 299 5.29 8.99 -8.67
N PHE A 300 4.78 8.32 -7.64
CA PHE A 300 5.11 8.64 -6.24
C PHE A 300 6.58 8.38 -5.91
N LEU A 301 7.17 7.28 -6.38
CA LEU A 301 8.60 6.95 -6.17
C LEU A 301 9.53 7.67 -7.14
N ASN A 302 9.01 8.15 -8.26
CA ASN A 302 9.80 8.80 -9.32
C ASN A 302 10.01 10.31 -9.06
N LYS A 303 9.32 10.87 -8.06
CA LYS A 303 9.57 12.22 -7.51
C LYS A 303 10.86 12.20 -6.63
#